data_0e12bf9ee740ff282eb8565707fb92e7
#
_entry.id   0e12bf9ee740ff282eb8565707fb92e7
#
_cell.length_a   1.000
_cell.length_b   1.000
_cell.length_c   1.000
_cell.angle_alpha   90.00
_cell.angle_beta   90.00
_cell.angle_gamma   90.00
#
_symmetry.space_group_name_H-M   'P 1'
#
loop_
_entity.id
_entity.type
_entity.pdbx_description
1 polymer ?
#
loop_
_entity_poly.entity_id
_entity_poly.type
_entity_poly.pdbx_seq_one_letter_code
_entity_poly.pdbx_strand_id
1 'polypeptide(L)'
;MVPMPSSTDLPLQCPVCSQALSPAGGQGTGPARLACASRHSFDAARQGYFNLLVGKGTPFEPDTAAMVEARFTFLGQGHYKPLADAVAAAVVPCLSPGDGAVLDSGTGTGHYLRTVLDTAAAQGHHVAAMGIDISKFALRRAARLNPEALNLVWDVWQRFPLADASVDAVTVVFAPRNAAEFARVLRPAGRLVVVTPRPGHLSAIAAVTGMLGIEEGKDERLAAAMGQYFEHESTSDVDITLSLTRREAADLAFMGPAGHHHSHADIAARLESSPEPLSDEARFRVLVYRPLKAA
;
A
#
# COMPACT_ATOMS: atom_id res chain seq x y z
N MET A 1 7.28 17.13 -18.55
CA MET A 1 7.83 15.79 -18.84
C MET A 1 7.96 15.07 -17.50
N VAL A 2 7.45 13.87 -17.37
CA VAL A 2 7.58 13.08 -16.12
C VAL A 2 8.89 12.30 -16.25
N PRO A 3 9.88 12.50 -15.35
CA PRO A 3 11.11 11.72 -15.36
C PRO A 3 10.80 10.26 -14.98
N MET A 4 11.72 9.35 -15.35
CA MET A 4 11.69 7.98 -14.82
C MET A 4 11.99 8.02 -13.31
N PRO A 5 11.28 7.24 -12.50
CA PRO A 5 11.63 7.10 -11.08
C PRO A 5 13.01 6.45 -10.91
N SER A 6 13.72 6.78 -9.86
CA SER A 6 15.03 6.18 -9.55
C SER A 6 14.96 4.69 -9.21
N SER A 7 13.78 4.21 -8.81
CA SER A 7 13.51 2.79 -8.49
C SER A 7 13.35 1.87 -9.70
N THR A 8 13.82 2.28 -10.88
CA THR A 8 13.81 1.43 -12.10
C THR A 8 14.82 0.28 -12.07
N ASP A 9 15.66 0.21 -11.04
CA ASP A 9 16.62 -0.88 -10.84
C ASP A 9 15.97 -2.17 -10.31
N LEU A 10 14.68 -2.11 -9.91
CA LEU A 10 13.93 -3.31 -9.57
C LEU A 10 13.82 -4.25 -10.79
N PRO A 11 14.03 -5.57 -10.63
CA PRO A 11 14.00 -6.55 -11.71
C PRO A 11 12.56 -6.81 -12.18
N LEU A 12 12.04 -5.88 -12.97
CA LEU A 12 10.68 -5.92 -13.51
C LEU A 12 10.51 -7.01 -14.56
N GLN A 13 9.33 -7.61 -14.59
CA GLN A 13 8.89 -8.56 -15.61
C GLN A 13 7.69 -8.03 -16.39
N CYS A 14 7.74 -8.24 -17.70
CA CYS A 14 6.65 -7.86 -18.59
C CYS A 14 5.39 -8.70 -18.27
N PRO A 15 4.23 -8.07 -18.02
CA PRO A 15 3.01 -8.80 -17.68
C PRO A 15 2.44 -9.63 -18.85
N VAL A 16 2.95 -9.44 -20.07
CA VAL A 16 2.49 -10.16 -21.26
C VAL A 16 3.35 -11.37 -21.58
N CYS A 17 4.68 -11.26 -21.43
CA CYS A 17 5.60 -12.29 -21.88
C CYS A 17 6.69 -12.68 -20.87
N SER A 18 6.62 -12.16 -19.64
CA SER A 18 7.55 -12.40 -18.51
C SER A 18 9.03 -12.09 -18.79
N GLN A 19 9.36 -11.49 -19.93
CA GLN A 19 10.71 -11.01 -20.20
C GLN A 19 11.01 -9.76 -19.35
N ALA A 20 12.29 -9.44 -19.17
CA ALA A 20 12.70 -8.25 -18.45
C ALA A 20 12.01 -7.01 -19.03
N LEU A 21 11.47 -6.17 -18.14
CA LEU A 21 10.82 -4.91 -18.48
C LEU A 21 11.72 -3.78 -17.95
N SER A 22 12.22 -2.96 -18.85
CA SER A 22 13.21 -1.94 -18.53
C SER A 22 12.79 -0.55 -19.04
N PRO A 23 13.37 0.52 -18.48
CA PRO A 23 13.21 1.85 -19.04
C PRO A 23 13.58 1.86 -20.52
N ALA A 24 12.68 2.40 -21.34
CA ALA A 24 12.88 2.53 -22.78
C ALA A 24 12.57 3.98 -23.21
N GLY A 25 13.33 4.49 -24.16
CA GLY A 25 13.24 5.88 -24.57
C GLY A 25 14.31 6.68 -23.85
N GLY A 26 15.38 6.96 -24.59
CA GLY A 26 16.49 7.74 -24.09
C GLY A 26 16.14 9.21 -23.99
N GLN A 27 17.08 10.01 -23.67
CA GLN A 27 17.23 11.46 -23.53
C GLN A 27 16.42 12.39 -24.50
N GLY A 28 15.18 11.98 -24.86
CA GLY A 28 14.31 12.68 -25.79
C GLY A 28 13.04 13.23 -25.14
N THR A 29 12.27 13.99 -25.91
CA THR A 29 11.08 14.75 -25.52
C THR A 29 9.81 13.91 -25.25
N GLY A 30 9.91 12.56 -25.21
CA GLY A 30 8.79 11.65 -24.98
C GLY A 30 8.47 11.37 -23.52
N PRO A 31 7.29 10.79 -23.20
CA PRO A 31 6.96 10.33 -21.87
C PRO A 31 7.90 9.20 -21.42
N ALA A 32 8.08 9.07 -20.09
CA ALA A 32 8.76 7.93 -19.51
C ALA A 32 8.04 6.63 -19.92
N ARG A 33 8.80 5.58 -20.24
CA ARG A 33 8.26 4.34 -20.81
C ARG A 33 8.99 3.13 -20.23
N LEU A 34 8.25 2.04 -20.03
CA LEU A 34 8.79 0.70 -19.78
C LEU A 34 8.57 -0.16 -21.02
N ALA A 35 9.58 -0.94 -21.45
CA ALA A 35 9.44 -1.85 -22.58
C ALA A 35 10.24 -3.14 -22.37
N CYS A 36 9.83 -4.23 -23.04
CA CYS A 36 10.54 -5.50 -23.08
C CYS A 36 11.09 -5.80 -24.49
N ALA A 37 11.94 -6.82 -24.60
CA ALA A 37 12.54 -7.23 -25.88
C ALA A 37 11.49 -7.66 -26.91
N SER A 38 10.32 -8.17 -26.50
CA SER A 38 9.19 -8.49 -27.38
C SER A 38 8.36 -7.27 -27.80
N ARG A 39 8.84 -6.05 -27.54
CA ARG A 39 8.22 -4.77 -27.92
C ARG A 39 6.90 -4.45 -27.21
N HIS A 40 6.53 -5.18 -26.13
CA HIS A 40 5.44 -4.70 -25.27
C HIS A 40 5.94 -3.42 -24.58
N SER A 41 5.08 -2.41 -24.56
CA SER A 41 5.45 -1.06 -24.12
C SER A 41 4.33 -0.44 -23.29
N PHE A 42 4.72 0.24 -22.21
CA PHE A 42 3.83 0.86 -21.23
C PHE A 42 4.31 2.29 -20.97
N ASP A 43 3.52 3.27 -21.37
CA ASP A 43 3.85 4.68 -21.18
C ASP A 43 3.44 5.14 -19.77
N ALA A 44 4.25 6.00 -19.16
CA ALA A 44 3.87 6.65 -17.91
C ALA A 44 2.67 7.58 -18.11
N ALA A 45 1.74 7.54 -17.18
CA ALA A 45 0.72 8.57 -17.06
C ALA A 45 1.38 9.92 -16.72
N ARG A 46 0.70 11.03 -17.01
CA ARG A 46 1.22 12.39 -16.73
C ARG A 46 1.65 12.60 -15.27
N GLN A 47 1.12 11.81 -14.33
CA GLN A 47 1.44 11.88 -12.91
C GLN A 47 2.63 11.00 -12.50
N GLY A 48 3.18 10.17 -13.39
CA GLY A 48 4.35 9.32 -13.13
C GLY A 48 4.06 7.86 -12.81
N TYR A 49 2.81 7.42 -12.73
CA TYR A 49 2.48 6.01 -12.56
C TYR A 49 2.36 5.29 -13.91
N PHE A 50 2.54 3.97 -13.91
CA PHE A 50 2.35 3.12 -15.09
C PHE A 50 1.12 2.22 -14.90
N ASN A 51 0.37 1.98 -15.97
CA ASN A 51 -0.69 0.98 -15.96
C ASN A 51 -0.20 -0.28 -16.66
N LEU A 52 0.05 -1.33 -15.88
CA LEU A 52 0.49 -2.63 -16.38
C LEU A 52 -0.65 -3.66 -16.48
N LEU A 53 -1.88 -3.32 -16.05
CA LEU A 53 -3.03 -4.20 -16.25
C LEU A 53 -3.35 -4.29 -17.74
N VAL A 54 -3.28 -5.51 -18.26
CA VAL A 54 -3.53 -5.83 -19.68
C VAL A 54 -4.78 -6.69 -19.84
N GLY A 55 -5.26 -6.83 -21.07
CA GLY A 55 -6.41 -7.68 -21.39
C GLY A 55 -7.71 -7.18 -20.75
N LYS A 56 -8.39 -8.05 -19.99
CA LYS A 56 -9.66 -7.72 -19.33
C LYS A 56 -9.52 -6.88 -18.05
N GLY A 57 -8.31 -6.50 -17.68
CA GLY A 57 -8.05 -5.74 -16.44
C GLY A 57 -8.25 -6.57 -15.17
N THR A 58 -9.02 -6.06 -14.22
CA THR A 58 -9.35 -6.72 -12.94
C THR A 58 -10.87 -6.76 -12.73
N PRO A 59 -11.41 -7.83 -12.10
CA PRO A 59 -12.83 -7.90 -11.74
C PRO A 59 -13.15 -7.09 -10.47
N PHE A 60 -12.15 -6.60 -9.74
CA PHE A 60 -12.34 -5.89 -8.48
C PHE A 60 -12.63 -4.41 -8.71
N GLU A 61 -13.52 -3.85 -7.89
CA GLU A 61 -13.86 -2.44 -7.92
C GLU A 61 -12.81 -1.64 -7.14
N PRO A 62 -12.13 -0.65 -7.80
CA PRO A 62 -11.17 0.20 -7.13
C PRO A 62 -11.87 1.31 -6.34
N ASP A 63 -11.17 1.85 -5.35
CA ASP A 63 -11.60 3.06 -4.65
C ASP A 63 -11.90 4.19 -5.65
N THR A 64 -13.00 4.92 -5.38
CA THR A 64 -13.41 6.08 -6.17
C THR A 64 -12.48 7.27 -5.96
N ALA A 65 -12.56 8.26 -6.84
CA ALA A 65 -11.78 9.50 -6.68
C ALA A 65 -12.10 10.23 -5.36
N ALA A 66 -13.37 10.19 -4.93
CA ALA A 66 -13.81 10.83 -3.68
C ALA A 66 -13.27 10.09 -2.44
N MET A 67 -13.30 8.75 -2.42
CA MET A 67 -12.71 7.96 -1.34
C MET A 67 -11.19 8.18 -1.24
N VAL A 68 -10.51 8.23 -2.38
CA VAL A 68 -9.05 8.52 -2.44
C VAL A 68 -8.75 9.92 -1.93
N GLU A 69 -9.59 10.92 -2.24
CA GLU A 69 -9.42 12.29 -1.74
C GLU A 69 -9.58 12.35 -0.22
N ALA A 70 -10.63 11.73 0.33
CA ALA A 70 -10.84 11.64 1.78
C ALA A 70 -9.64 10.97 2.48
N ARG A 71 -9.15 9.85 1.93
CA ARG A 71 -7.96 9.17 2.45
C ARG A 71 -6.71 10.05 2.41
N PHE A 72 -6.48 10.72 1.29
CA PHE A 72 -5.32 11.59 1.14
C PHE A 72 -5.36 12.76 2.13
N THR A 73 -6.54 13.36 2.32
CA THR A 73 -6.76 14.45 3.28
C THR A 73 -6.52 13.96 4.71
N PHE A 74 -7.20 12.89 5.12
CA PHE A 74 -7.11 12.35 6.48
C PHE A 74 -5.69 11.91 6.86
N LEU A 75 -5.04 11.13 6.01
CA LEU A 75 -3.65 10.66 6.26
C LEU A 75 -2.65 11.84 6.23
N GLY A 76 -2.90 12.83 5.37
CA GLY A 76 -2.06 14.03 5.29
C GLY A 76 -2.10 14.92 6.54
N GLN A 77 -3.14 14.80 7.36
CA GLN A 77 -3.24 15.47 8.66
C GLN A 77 -2.40 14.82 9.76
N GLY A 78 -1.85 13.64 9.48
CA GLY A 78 -0.92 12.95 10.39
C GLY A 78 -1.58 12.13 11.50
N HIS A 79 -2.90 11.95 11.50
CA HIS A 79 -3.60 11.17 12.52
C HIS A 79 -3.05 9.75 12.66
N TYR A 80 -2.60 9.13 11.55
CA TYR A 80 -2.02 7.79 11.54
C TYR A 80 -0.49 7.79 11.44
N LYS A 81 0.17 8.91 11.75
CA LYS A 81 1.63 8.97 11.77
C LYS A 81 2.26 7.93 12.71
N PRO A 82 1.76 7.69 13.95
CA PRO A 82 2.34 6.64 14.81
C PRO A 82 2.31 5.25 14.18
N LEU A 83 1.26 4.93 13.41
CA LEU A 83 1.18 3.68 12.67
C LEU A 83 2.19 3.64 11.52
N ALA A 84 2.31 4.73 10.76
CA ALA A 84 3.28 4.81 9.66
C ALA A 84 4.74 4.68 10.17
N ASP A 85 5.03 5.29 11.31
CA ASP A 85 6.34 5.17 11.99
C ASP A 85 6.59 3.72 12.44
N ALA A 86 5.58 3.02 12.98
CA ALA A 86 5.70 1.61 13.36
C ALA A 86 5.94 0.69 12.17
N VAL A 87 5.29 0.95 11.03
CA VAL A 87 5.55 0.23 9.77
C VAL A 87 6.98 0.47 9.31
N ALA A 88 7.44 1.71 9.30
CA ALA A 88 8.81 2.04 8.91
C ALA A 88 9.85 1.38 9.85
N ALA A 89 9.59 1.39 11.16
CA ALA A 89 10.44 0.72 12.15
C ALA A 89 10.52 -0.80 11.94
N ALA A 90 9.48 -1.42 11.42
CA ALA A 90 9.48 -2.86 11.08
C ALA A 90 10.20 -3.16 9.75
N VAL A 91 10.19 -2.23 8.80
CA VAL A 91 10.74 -2.41 7.44
C VAL A 91 12.22 -2.09 7.36
N VAL A 92 12.62 -0.93 7.88
CA VAL A 92 13.99 -0.38 7.66
C VAL A 92 15.10 -1.31 8.13
N PRO A 93 14.99 -2.01 9.29
CA PRO A 93 16.01 -2.96 9.73
C PRO A 93 16.18 -4.19 8.82
N CYS A 94 15.22 -4.44 7.91
CA CYS A 94 15.25 -5.59 7.01
C CYS A 94 15.90 -5.28 5.67
N LEU A 95 16.21 -4.02 5.42
CA LEU A 95 16.79 -3.56 4.15
C LEU A 95 18.24 -4.02 3.99
N SER A 96 18.56 -4.52 2.82
CA SER A 96 19.94 -4.84 2.45
C SER A 96 20.82 -3.58 2.48
N PRO A 97 22.03 -3.65 3.04
CA PRO A 97 22.96 -2.51 3.02
C PRO A 97 23.28 -2.09 1.57
N GLY A 98 23.07 -0.81 1.27
CA GLY A 98 23.38 -0.22 -0.05
C GLY A 98 22.23 -0.29 -1.05
N ASP A 99 21.60 -1.46 -1.26
CA ASP A 99 20.61 -1.69 -2.30
C ASP A 99 19.29 -2.28 -1.73
N GLY A 100 18.68 -1.57 -0.81
CA GLY A 100 17.39 -1.95 -0.24
C GLY A 100 16.27 -1.93 -1.29
N ALA A 101 15.34 -2.89 -1.20
CA ALA A 101 14.20 -2.97 -2.12
C ALA A 101 12.89 -3.22 -1.37
N VAL A 102 11.86 -2.41 -1.63
CA VAL A 102 10.55 -2.48 -0.95
C VAL A 102 9.41 -2.52 -1.96
N LEU A 103 8.46 -3.43 -1.74
CA LEU A 103 7.17 -3.47 -2.40
C LEU A 103 6.06 -3.09 -1.41
N ASP A 104 5.30 -2.04 -1.70
CA ASP A 104 4.10 -1.65 -0.96
C ASP A 104 2.85 -2.12 -1.73
N SER A 105 2.22 -3.18 -1.25
CA SER A 105 1.08 -3.84 -1.90
C SER A 105 -0.24 -3.28 -1.38
N GLY A 106 -0.99 -2.63 -2.26
CA GLY A 106 -2.14 -1.80 -1.89
C GLY A 106 -1.67 -0.45 -1.34
N THR A 107 -0.72 0.18 -2.04
CA THR A 107 -0.05 1.43 -1.59
C THR A 107 -1.02 2.60 -1.37
N GLY A 108 -2.22 2.53 -1.93
CA GLY A 108 -3.21 3.59 -1.82
C GLY A 108 -2.64 4.94 -2.28
N THR A 109 -2.68 5.92 -1.40
CA THR A 109 -2.14 7.26 -1.65
C THR A 109 -0.65 7.41 -1.38
N GLY A 110 0.05 6.34 -0.96
CA GLY A 110 1.50 6.27 -0.79
C GLY A 110 2.06 6.78 0.54
N HIS A 111 1.22 7.06 1.53
CA HIS A 111 1.66 7.66 2.80
C HIS A 111 2.55 6.75 3.64
N TYR A 112 2.24 5.46 3.73
CA TYR A 112 3.06 4.51 4.47
C TYR A 112 4.42 4.31 3.80
N LEU A 113 4.41 4.15 2.47
CA LEU A 113 5.64 4.07 1.68
C LEU A 113 6.50 5.32 1.85
N ARG A 114 5.89 6.53 1.87
CA ARG A 114 6.63 7.77 2.11
C ARG A 114 7.38 7.75 3.43
N THR A 115 6.71 7.33 4.52
CA THR A 115 7.36 7.26 5.83
C THR A 115 8.50 6.23 5.85
N VAL A 116 8.34 5.08 5.18
CA VAL A 116 9.42 4.09 5.04
C VAL A 116 10.63 4.70 4.31
N LEU A 117 10.39 5.38 3.18
CA LEU A 117 11.46 6.00 2.39
C LEU A 117 12.18 7.12 3.16
N ASP A 118 11.43 7.98 3.85
CA ASP A 118 12.00 9.07 4.67
C ASP A 118 12.84 8.51 5.82
N THR A 119 12.34 7.48 6.50
CA THR A 119 13.05 6.84 7.61
C THR A 119 14.32 6.14 7.13
N ALA A 120 14.24 5.43 6.00
CA ALA A 120 15.39 4.77 5.40
C ALA A 120 16.46 5.79 4.98
N ALA A 121 16.07 6.88 4.31
CA ALA A 121 16.98 7.94 3.89
C ALA A 121 17.65 8.64 5.09
N ALA A 122 16.92 8.88 6.17
CA ALA A 122 17.47 9.44 7.40
C ALA A 122 18.53 8.54 8.06
N GLN A 123 18.50 7.22 7.80
CA GLN A 123 19.47 6.24 8.25
C GLN A 123 20.56 5.94 7.20
N GLY A 124 20.57 6.68 6.07
CA GLY A 124 21.58 6.53 5.02
C GLY A 124 21.33 5.34 4.07
N HIS A 125 20.14 4.73 4.08
CA HIS A 125 19.77 3.69 3.12
C HIS A 125 19.30 4.30 1.82
N HIS A 126 19.74 3.73 0.69
CA HIS A 126 19.14 3.93 -0.61
C HIS A 126 18.14 2.79 -0.85
N VAL A 127 16.91 3.12 -1.25
CA VAL A 127 15.83 2.14 -1.38
C VAL A 127 15.18 2.23 -2.75
N ALA A 128 15.24 1.14 -3.51
CA ALA A 128 14.40 0.96 -4.68
C ALA A 128 12.98 0.57 -4.22
N ALA A 129 11.97 1.41 -4.51
CA ALA A 129 10.63 1.21 -4.02
C ALA A 129 9.61 1.06 -5.14
N MET A 130 8.63 0.17 -4.91
CA MET A 130 7.48 -0.01 -5.78
C MET A 130 6.19 0.06 -4.96
N GLY A 131 5.23 0.87 -5.40
CA GLY A 131 3.86 0.86 -4.90
C GLY A 131 2.90 0.28 -5.95
N ILE A 132 2.09 -0.69 -5.57
CA ILE A 132 1.04 -1.25 -6.44
C ILE A 132 -0.35 -1.02 -5.86
N ASP A 133 -1.31 -0.69 -6.73
CA ASP A 133 -2.73 -0.54 -6.37
C ASP A 133 -3.60 -0.71 -7.61
N ILE A 134 -4.87 -1.13 -7.45
CA ILE A 134 -5.80 -1.20 -8.58
C ILE A 134 -6.41 0.17 -8.93
N SER A 135 -6.41 1.12 -7.98
CA SER A 135 -6.97 2.45 -8.15
C SER A 135 -6.00 3.40 -8.81
N LYS A 136 -6.24 3.74 -10.07
CA LYS A 136 -5.51 4.81 -10.75
C LYS A 136 -5.64 6.18 -10.07
N PHE A 137 -6.72 6.40 -9.31
CA PHE A 137 -6.89 7.64 -8.54
C PHE A 137 -5.91 7.69 -7.36
N ALA A 138 -5.75 6.57 -6.66
CA ALA A 138 -4.78 6.41 -5.58
C ALA A 138 -3.34 6.61 -6.11
N LEU A 139 -2.98 5.93 -7.20
CA LEU A 139 -1.65 6.03 -7.78
C LEU A 139 -1.29 7.40 -8.36
N ARG A 140 -2.28 8.21 -8.74
CA ARG A 140 -2.05 9.63 -9.06
C ARG A 140 -1.52 10.42 -7.86
N ARG A 141 -1.97 10.08 -6.65
CA ARG A 141 -1.51 10.69 -5.40
C ARG A 141 -0.16 10.09 -4.99
N ALA A 142 -0.06 8.76 -5.00
CA ALA A 142 1.16 8.05 -4.64
C ALA A 142 2.36 8.48 -5.49
N ALA A 143 2.21 8.58 -6.82
CA ALA A 143 3.28 8.99 -7.73
C ALA A 143 3.72 10.46 -7.54
N ARG A 144 2.86 11.33 -7.03
CA ARG A 144 3.25 12.70 -6.68
C ARG A 144 3.94 12.78 -5.33
N LEU A 145 3.49 11.93 -4.38
CA LEU A 145 4.06 11.88 -3.04
C LEU A 145 5.41 11.17 -3.02
N ASN A 146 5.56 10.13 -3.85
CA ASN A 146 6.76 9.29 -3.96
C ASN A 146 7.25 9.25 -5.42
N PRO A 147 7.77 10.37 -5.96
CA PRO A 147 8.21 10.43 -7.36
C PRO A 147 9.42 9.54 -7.66
N GLU A 148 10.21 9.18 -6.65
CA GLU A 148 11.32 8.26 -6.73
C GLU A 148 10.90 6.79 -6.79
N ALA A 149 9.68 6.45 -6.32
CA ALA A 149 9.15 5.10 -6.34
C ALA A 149 8.48 4.77 -7.68
N LEU A 150 8.56 3.51 -8.07
CA LEU A 150 7.81 2.99 -9.22
C LEU A 150 6.37 2.69 -8.81
N ASN A 151 5.42 3.47 -9.31
CA ASN A 151 4.01 3.34 -8.96
C ASN A 151 3.25 2.65 -10.10
N LEU A 152 2.63 1.47 -9.85
CA LEU A 152 2.01 0.63 -10.87
C LEU A 152 0.53 0.37 -10.57
N VAL A 153 -0.33 0.57 -11.57
CA VAL A 153 -1.70 0.00 -11.52
C VAL A 153 -1.56 -1.50 -11.71
N TRP A 154 -1.91 -2.26 -10.67
CA TRP A 154 -1.81 -3.71 -10.66
C TRP A 154 -2.83 -4.35 -9.74
N ASP A 155 -3.25 -5.57 -10.09
CA ASP A 155 -4.13 -6.39 -9.27
C ASP A 155 -3.28 -7.37 -8.42
N VAL A 156 -3.38 -7.28 -7.11
CA VAL A 156 -2.62 -8.10 -6.16
C VAL A 156 -2.84 -9.61 -6.34
N TRP A 157 -3.96 -10.00 -6.93
CA TRP A 157 -4.27 -11.41 -7.18
C TRP A 157 -3.62 -11.99 -8.44
N GLN A 158 -3.01 -11.14 -9.26
CA GLN A 158 -2.23 -11.56 -10.42
C GLN A 158 -0.75 -11.72 -10.02
N ARG A 159 0.00 -12.48 -10.84
CA ARG A 159 1.46 -12.61 -10.67
C ARG A 159 2.10 -11.23 -10.76
N PHE A 160 2.84 -10.81 -9.74
CA PHE A 160 3.49 -9.51 -9.72
C PHE A 160 4.50 -9.34 -10.84
N PRO A 161 4.60 -8.14 -11.43
CA PRO A 161 5.56 -7.83 -12.48
C PRO A 161 6.98 -7.65 -11.91
N LEU A 162 7.40 -8.57 -11.06
CA LEU A 162 8.69 -8.63 -10.37
C LEU A 162 9.28 -10.03 -10.47
N ALA A 163 10.60 -10.10 -10.59
CA ALA A 163 11.33 -11.36 -10.51
C ALA A 163 11.20 -11.99 -9.11
N ASP A 164 11.50 -13.29 -9.01
CA ASP A 164 11.57 -14.00 -7.75
C ASP A 164 12.72 -13.45 -6.88
N ALA A 165 12.56 -13.47 -5.56
CA ALA A 165 13.58 -13.06 -4.59
C ALA A 165 14.21 -11.68 -4.89
N SER A 166 13.39 -10.67 -5.17
CA SER A 166 13.81 -9.36 -5.66
C SER A 166 13.67 -8.22 -4.65
N VAL A 167 12.89 -8.39 -3.57
CA VAL A 167 12.67 -7.34 -2.57
C VAL A 167 13.03 -7.80 -1.16
N ASP A 168 13.48 -6.86 -0.33
CA ASP A 168 13.82 -7.12 1.08
C ASP A 168 12.57 -7.06 1.96
N ALA A 169 11.60 -6.22 1.60
CA ALA A 169 10.37 -6.10 2.35
C ALA A 169 9.15 -5.97 1.43
N VAL A 170 8.05 -6.58 1.88
CA VAL A 170 6.71 -6.33 1.36
C VAL A 170 5.88 -5.74 2.48
N THR A 171 5.22 -4.60 2.23
CA THR A 171 4.24 -4.01 3.15
C THR A 171 2.83 -4.21 2.64
N VAL A 172 1.89 -4.51 3.56
CA VAL A 172 0.47 -4.68 3.27
C VAL A 172 -0.33 -4.01 4.38
N VAL A 173 -0.76 -2.78 4.13
CA VAL A 173 -1.53 -1.98 5.10
C VAL A 173 -2.99 -1.93 4.67
N PHE A 174 -3.87 -2.63 5.39
CA PHE A 174 -5.32 -2.72 5.12
C PHE A 174 -5.70 -3.18 3.70
N ALA A 175 -4.81 -3.89 3.02
CA ALA A 175 -4.96 -4.33 1.64
C ALA A 175 -5.15 -5.86 1.53
N PRO A 176 -5.63 -6.37 0.38
CA PRO A 176 -5.71 -7.80 0.11
C PRO A 176 -4.33 -8.48 0.13
N ARG A 177 -4.30 -9.78 0.40
CA ARG A 177 -3.07 -10.53 0.66
C ARG A 177 -2.94 -11.75 -0.23
N ASN A 178 -1.98 -11.70 -1.15
CA ASN A 178 -1.57 -12.84 -1.98
C ASN A 178 -0.28 -13.43 -1.42
N ALA A 179 -0.41 -14.30 -0.42
CA ALA A 179 0.73 -14.86 0.33
C ALA A 179 1.74 -15.57 -0.57
N ALA A 180 1.29 -16.29 -1.59
CA ALA A 180 2.16 -16.99 -2.53
C ALA A 180 3.06 -16.00 -3.31
N GLU A 181 2.48 -14.92 -3.82
CA GLU A 181 3.23 -13.91 -4.57
C GLU A 181 4.16 -13.10 -3.67
N PHE A 182 3.73 -12.78 -2.44
CA PHE A 182 4.60 -12.13 -1.46
C PHE A 182 5.83 -12.99 -1.14
N ALA A 183 5.62 -14.30 -0.91
CA ALA A 183 6.73 -15.24 -0.67
C ALA A 183 7.65 -15.37 -1.88
N ARG A 184 7.09 -15.38 -3.10
CA ARG A 184 7.87 -15.48 -4.34
C ARG A 184 8.81 -14.28 -4.54
N VAL A 185 8.32 -13.05 -4.32
CA VAL A 185 9.10 -11.84 -4.58
C VAL A 185 10.07 -11.49 -3.45
N LEU A 186 9.81 -11.95 -2.23
CA LEU A 186 10.69 -11.72 -1.10
C LEU A 186 12.01 -12.49 -1.23
N ARG A 187 13.11 -11.81 -0.91
CA ARG A 187 14.41 -12.45 -0.68
C ARG A 187 14.32 -13.41 0.51
N PRO A 188 15.16 -14.46 0.60
CA PRO A 188 15.12 -15.43 1.71
C PRO A 188 15.27 -14.79 3.10
N ALA A 189 16.00 -13.67 3.20
CA ALA A 189 16.17 -12.90 4.43
C ALA A 189 15.13 -11.78 4.59
N GLY A 190 14.24 -11.61 3.61
CA GLY A 190 13.25 -10.52 3.57
C GLY A 190 12.13 -10.70 4.59
N ARG A 191 11.29 -9.65 4.72
CA ARG A 191 10.15 -9.65 5.64
C ARG A 191 8.87 -9.17 4.96
N LEU A 192 7.78 -9.81 5.34
CA LEU A 192 6.43 -9.34 5.06
C LEU A 192 5.90 -8.63 6.30
N VAL A 193 5.52 -7.36 6.16
CA VAL A 193 4.92 -6.53 7.21
C VAL A 193 3.45 -6.32 6.89
N VAL A 194 2.57 -6.83 7.74
CA VAL A 194 1.12 -6.76 7.56
C VAL A 194 0.50 -5.94 8.68
N VAL A 195 -0.36 -4.99 8.33
CA VAL A 195 -1.15 -4.22 9.29
C VAL A 195 -2.61 -4.64 9.24
N THR A 196 -3.18 -4.91 10.41
CA THR A 196 -4.61 -5.20 10.61
C THR A 196 -5.19 -4.31 11.69
N PRO A 197 -6.49 -3.96 11.63
CA PRO A 197 -7.18 -3.37 12.76
C PRO A 197 -7.42 -4.45 13.82
N ARG A 198 -7.45 -4.04 15.09
CA ARG A 198 -7.74 -4.90 16.26
C ARG A 198 -9.17 -4.70 16.76
N PRO A 199 -9.73 -5.65 17.55
CA PRO A 199 -11.02 -5.48 18.20
C PRO A 199 -11.13 -4.14 18.93
N GLY A 200 -12.27 -3.46 18.78
CA GLY A 200 -12.51 -2.13 19.34
C GLY A 200 -11.94 -0.97 18.52
N HIS A 201 -11.32 -1.23 17.37
CA HIS A 201 -10.86 -0.18 16.46
C HIS A 201 -12.00 0.72 16.01
N LEU A 202 -11.90 2.03 16.28
CA LEU A 202 -12.85 3.07 15.87
C LEU A 202 -14.31 2.76 16.26
N SER A 203 -14.52 2.14 17.42
CA SER A 203 -15.84 1.62 17.80
C SER A 203 -16.91 2.69 17.98
N ALA A 204 -16.55 3.86 18.50
CA ALA A 204 -17.48 4.98 18.69
C ALA A 204 -17.87 5.63 17.34
N ILE A 205 -16.90 5.84 16.45
CA ILE A 205 -17.14 6.38 15.10
C ILE A 205 -17.94 5.36 14.27
N ALA A 206 -17.59 4.08 14.35
CA ALA A 206 -18.29 3.01 13.63
C ALA A 206 -19.76 2.92 14.01
N ALA A 207 -20.08 3.06 15.29
CA ALA A 207 -21.47 3.03 15.81
C ALA A 207 -22.35 4.14 15.21
N VAL A 208 -21.77 5.32 14.91
CA VAL A 208 -22.50 6.46 14.35
C VAL A 208 -22.52 6.41 12.82
N THR A 209 -21.38 6.11 12.19
CA THR A 209 -21.20 6.22 10.74
C THR A 209 -21.70 5.00 9.96
N GLY A 210 -21.86 3.86 10.63
CA GLY A 210 -22.20 2.59 9.99
C GLY A 210 -21.00 1.93 9.30
N MET A 211 -19.76 2.25 9.71
CA MET A 211 -18.58 1.50 9.27
C MET A 211 -18.73 0.03 9.62
N LEU A 212 -18.23 -0.83 8.74
CA LEU A 212 -18.19 -2.27 9.00
C LEU A 212 -17.31 -2.56 10.22
N GLY A 213 -17.86 -3.26 11.19
CA GLY A 213 -17.09 -3.76 12.34
C GLY A 213 -16.04 -4.78 11.93
N ILE A 214 -15.08 -5.03 12.82
CA ILE A 214 -14.08 -6.06 12.61
C ILE A 214 -14.75 -7.42 12.82
N GLU A 215 -14.66 -8.28 11.80
CA GLU A 215 -15.20 -9.64 11.84
C GLU A 215 -14.37 -10.53 12.77
N GLU A 216 -15.01 -11.23 13.70
CA GLU A 216 -14.35 -12.20 14.57
C GLU A 216 -13.68 -13.32 13.76
N GLY A 217 -12.53 -13.84 14.23
CA GLY A 217 -11.79 -14.92 13.57
C GLY A 217 -11.00 -14.49 12.32
N LYS A 218 -10.94 -13.18 12.01
CA LYS A 218 -10.17 -12.70 10.86
C LYS A 218 -8.67 -12.91 11.04
N ASP A 219 -8.17 -12.77 12.27
CA ASP A 219 -6.75 -12.99 12.58
C ASP A 219 -6.36 -14.47 12.44
N GLU A 220 -7.23 -15.40 12.82
CA GLU A 220 -6.99 -16.85 12.68
C GLU A 220 -6.97 -17.27 11.21
N ARG A 221 -7.93 -16.78 10.41
CA ARG A 221 -7.94 -17.02 8.95
C ARG A 221 -6.72 -16.43 8.28
N LEU A 222 -6.27 -15.26 8.71
CA LEU A 222 -5.04 -14.66 8.23
C LEU A 222 -3.83 -15.53 8.56
N ALA A 223 -3.70 -15.94 9.82
CA ALA A 223 -2.59 -16.81 10.26
C ALA A 223 -2.55 -18.11 9.48
N ALA A 224 -3.70 -18.75 9.25
CA ALA A 224 -3.79 -19.99 8.45
C ALA A 224 -3.38 -19.77 6.98
N ALA A 225 -3.82 -18.68 6.36
CA ALA A 225 -3.45 -18.34 4.98
C ALA A 225 -1.97 -17.99 4.84
N MET A 226 -1.38 -17.32 5.83
CA MET A 226 0.05 -16.99 5.84
C MET A 226 0.92 -18.20 6.16
N GLY A 227 0.49 -19.11 7.04
CA GLY A 227 1.27 -20.24 7.56
C GLY A 227 1.76 -21.23 6.51
N GLN A 228 1.19 -21.23 5.31
CA GLN A 228 1.68 -22.05 4.19
C GLN A 228 2.99 -21.53 3.56
N TYR A 229 3.25 -20.23 3.69
CA TYR A 229 4.36 -19.54 3.03
C TYR A 229 5.29 -18.82 4.00
N PHE A 230 4.80 -18.53 5.20
CA PHE A 230 5.47 -17.65 6.16
C PHE A 230 5.46 -18.24 7.56
N GLU A 231 6.51 -17.93 8.30
CA GLU A 231 6.57 -18.08 9.74
C GLU A 231 6.39 -16.70 10.39
N HIS A 232 5.53 -16.65 11.40
CA HIS A 232 5.33 -15.43 12.20
C HIS A 232 6.59 -15.17 13.04
N GLU A 233 7.08 -13.93 13.00
CA GLU A 233 8.31 -13.52 13.71
C GLU A 233 8.02 -12.61 14.90
N SER A 234 7.19 -11.58 14.70
CA SER A 234 6.86 -10.64 15.77
C SER A 234 5.51 -9.97 15.56
N THR A 235 4.96 -9.48 16.65
CA THR A 235 3.72 -8.68 16.68
C THR A 235 3.96 -7.44 17.54
N SER A 236 3.51 -6.29 17.07
CA SER A 236 3.42 -5.07 17.87
C SER A 236 2.04 -4.44 17.71
N ASP A 237 1.49 -3.97 18.79
CA ASP A 237 0.20 -3.28 18.81
C ASP A 237 0.44 -1.76 18.84
N VAL A 238 -0.36 -1.02 18.06
CA VAL A 238 -0.30 0.44 17.97
C VAL A 238 -1.70 0.98 18.27
N ASP A 239 -1.83 1.67 19.38
CA ASP A 239 -3.07 2.33 19.78
C ASP A 239 -2.91 3.85 19.67
N ILE A 240 -3.84 4.51 18.98
CA ILE A 240 -3.82 5.94 18.73
C ILE A 240 -5.11 6.55 19.24
N THR A 241 -5.02 7.42 20.24
CA THR A 241 -6.15 8.23 20.67
C THR A 241 -6.38 9.32 19.63
N LEU A 242 -7.56 9.33 19.05
CA LEU A 242 -7.98 10.31 18.06
C LEU A 242 -8.88 11.38 18.71
N SER A 243 -8.71 12.61 18.26
CA SER A 243 -9.58 13.74 18.57
C SER A 243 -9.89 14.44 17.25
N LEU A 244 -11.05 14.17 16.68
CA LEU A 244 -11.40 14.50 15.31
C LEU A 244 -12.54 15.51 15.26
N THR A 245 -12.49 16.41 14.30
CA THR A 245 -13.68 17.15 13.86
C THR A 245 -14.66 16.18 13.18
N ARG A 246 -15.93 16.59 13.07
CA ARG A 246 -16.94 15.79 12.34
C ARG A 246 -16.54 15.52 10.90
N ARG A 247 -15.88 16.48 10.26
CA ARG A 247 -15.37 16.33 8.89
C ARG A 247 -14.28 15.27 8.81
N GLU A 248 -13.32 15.28 9.70
CA GLU A 248 -12.24 14.29 9.74
C GLU A 248 -12.78 12.88 10.04
N ALA A 249 -13.77 12.78 10.93
CA ALA A 249 -14.45 11.51 11.20
C ALA A 249 -15.25 11.01 9.98
N ALA A 250 -15.86 11.92 9.20
CA ALA A 250 -16.53 11.58 7.95
C ALA A 250 -15.51 11.10 6.90
N ASP A 251 -14.39 11.79 6.73
CA ASP A 251 -13.31 11.40 5.81
C ASP A 251 -12.74 10.03 6.21
N LEU A 252 -12.50 9.79 7.50
CA LEU A 252 -12.03 8.50 8.03
C LEU A 252 -13.00 7.36 7.71
N ALA A 253 -14.30 7.55 7.93
CA ALA A 253 -15.30 6.53 7.64
C ALA A 253 -15.46 6.28 6.12
N PHE A 254 -15.43 7.36 5.33
CA PHE A 254 -15.67 7.30 3.89
C PHE A 254 -14.47 6.73 3.11
N MET A 255 -13.24 6.92 3.61
CA MET A 255 -12.04 6.39 2.93
C MET A 255 -11.92 4.86 2.96
N GLY A 256 -12.71 4.20 3.82
CA GLY A 256 -12.73 2.74 4.00
C GLY A 256 -13.84 2.06 3.20
N PRO A 257 -14.11 0.77 3.47
CA PRO A 257 -15.13 -0.01 2.76
C PRO A 257 -16.54 0.60 2.79
N ALA A 258 -16.89 1.38 3.82
CA ALA A 258 -18.18 2.07 3.90
C ALA A 258 -18.41 3.05 2.73
N GLY A 259 -17.34 3.62 2.16
CA GLY A 259 -17.41 4.51 1.01
C GLY A 259 -17.91 3.87 -0.30
N HIS A 260 -17.91 2.52 -0.39
CA HIS A 260 -18.54 1.81 -1.50
C HIS A 260 -20.06 1.70 -1.36
N HIS A 261 -20.60 1.91 -0.14
CA HIS A 261 -22.01 1.70 0.17
C HIS A 261 -22.75 3.00 0.52
N HIS A 262 -22.02 4.03 0.96
CA HIS A 262 -22.58 5.30 1.41
C HIS A 262 -21.87 6.47 0.73
N SER A 263 -22.58 7.58 0.50
CA SER A 263 -21.93 8.81 0.07
C SER A 263 -21.25 9.51 1.26
N HIS A 264 -20.25 10.35 0.98
CA HIS A 264 -19.63 11.19 2.00
C HIS A 264 -20.64 12.09 2.73
N ALA A 265 -21.64 12.61 1.99
CA ALA A 265 -22.69 13.45 2.54
C ALA A 265 -23.60 12.68 3.53
N ASP A 266 -23.94 11.41 3.21
CA ASP A 266 -24.74 10.57 4.11
C ASP A 266 -24.00 10.27 5.42
N ILE A 267 -22.70 9.99 5.33
CA ILE A 267 -21.84 9.77 6.52
C ILE A 267 -21.74 11.07 7.34
N ALA A 268 -21.50 12.20 6.70
CA ALA A 268 -21.42 13.51 7.36
C ALA A 268 -22.73 13.86 8.09
N ALA A 269 -23.90 13.63 7.45
CA ALA A 269 -25.20 13.88 8.05
C ALA A 269 -25.43 13.07 9.35
N ARG A 270 -24.97 11.81 9.41
CA ARG A 270 -25.05 10.98 10.62
C ARG A 270 -24.22 11.54 11.77
N LEU A 271 -23.17 12.30 11.48
CA LEU A 271 -22.29 12.92 12.47
C LEU A 271 -22.74 14.30 12.95
N GLU A 272 -23.78 14.91 12.35
CA GLU A 272 -24.21 16.28 12.69
C GLU A 272 -24.55 16.47 14.18
N SER A 273 -25.15 15.46 14.82
CA SER A 273 -25.52 15.49 16.25
C SER A 273 -24.43 14.98 17.18
N SER A 274 -23.29 14.56 16.65
CA SER A 274 -22.18 14.05 17.46
C SER A 274 -21.44 15.22 18.14
N PRO A 275 -20.83 14.98 19.32
CA PRO A 275 -19.96 15.99 19.95
C PRO A 275 -18.79 16.33 19.05
N GLU A 276 -18.20 17.53 19.25
CA GLU A 276 -16.98 17.96 18.57
C GLU A 276 -16.01 18.54 19.60
N PRO A 277 -14.76 18.04 19.69
CA PRO A 277 -14.22 16.95 18.89
C PRO A 277 -14.81 15.56 19.25
N LEU A 278 -14.83 14.65 18.26
CA LEU A 278 -15.09 13.24 18.50
C LEU A 278 -13.82 12.56 19.00
N SER A 279 -13.92 11.82 20.09
CA SER A 279 -12.82 11.02 20.62
C SER A 279 -13.08 9.54 20.34
N ASP A 280 -12.06 8.85 19.83
CA ASP A 280 -12.09 7.39 19.60
C ASP A 280 -10.67 6.83 19.63
N GLU A 281 -10.54 5.50 19.64
CA GLU A 281 -9.25 4.82 19.57
C GLU A 281 -9.09 4.06 18.26
N ALA A 282 -8.06 4.40 17.52
CA ALA A 282 -7.62 3.62 16.39
C ALA A 282 -6.63 2.55 16.88
N ARG A 283 -7.03 1.28 16.80
CA ARG A 283 -6.28 0.13 17.32
C ARG A 283 -5.78 -0.73 16.19
N PHE A 284 -4.46 -0.89 16.10
CA PHE A 284 -3.82 -1.63 15.02
C PHE A 284 -2.88 -2.70 15.56
N ARG A 285 -2.61 -3.66 14.69
CA ARG A 285 -1.59 -4.68 14.88
C ARG A 285 -0.66 -4.69 13.68
N VAL A 286 0.63 -4.58 13.95
CA VAL A 286 1.71 -4.75 12.98
C VAL A 286 2.28 -6.16 13.18
N LEU A 287 2.18 -6.98 12.16
CA LEU A 287 2.63 -8.36 12.13
C LEU A 287 3.83 -8.47 11.18
N VAL A 288 4.91 -9.07 11.65
CA VAL A 288 6.09 -9.33 10.83
C VAL A 288 6.24 -10.83 10.62
N TYR A 289 6.46 -11.20 9.37
CA TYR A 289 6.63 -12.58 8.95
C TYR A 289 7.92 -12.73 8.15
N ARG A 290 8.53 -13.91 8.25
CA ARG A 290 9.65 -14.34 7.40
C ARG A 290 9.18 -15.42 6.41
N PRO A 291 9.69 -15.44 5.17
CA PRO A 291 9.39 -16.51 4.24
C PRO A 291 9.86 -17.86 4.81
N LEU A 292 9.05 -18.90 4.63
CA LEU A 292 9.51 -20.28 4.87
C LEU A 292 10.64 -20.59 3.88
N LYS A 293 11.67 -21.29 4.34
CA LYS A 293 12.71 -21.78 3.44
C LYS A 293 12.06 -22.70 2.41
N ALA A 294 12.35 -22.47 1.13
CA ALA A 294 12.01 -23.44 0.10
C ALA A 294 12.64 -24.79 0.46
N ALA A 295 11.81 -25.82 0.53
CA ALA A 295 12.26 -27.18 0.81
C ALA A 295 13.14 -27.71 -0.32
#